data_03b18bdc562f0a957c0f3247c1a83721
#
_entry.id   03b18bdc562f0a957c0f3247c1a83721
#
_cell.length_a   1.000
_cell.length_b   1.000
_cell.length_c   1.000
_cell.angle_alpha   90.00
_cell.angle_beta   90.00
_cell.angle_gamma   90.00
#
_symmetry.space_group_name_H-M   'P 1'
#
loop_
_entity.id
_entity.type
_entity.pdbx_description
1 polymer ?
#
loop_
_entity_poly.entity_id
_entity_poly.type
_entity_poly.pdbx_seq_one_letter_code
_entity_poly.pdbx_strand_id
1 'polypeptide(L)'
;MLVSHLVNLSLLLGSVLSYGVMWPLIGQLKGNWFPASLEETSMKSLYGYKVFLAVALILGDGLYTFVKVMFCTIINVHGRLRNKKLGPAAVDHQKKHLDDQRVNEMFLRETIPFWVAAVGYLAFSLISVIAVPIIFPQLKWYYVIGAYVLAPSLAFCNAYGAGLTDINMAYNYGKVALFVLAALSGRENGVVAALAGCGLVKSVLSVACILMQDFKTAQLTFTSPRAMFLSQVVGTAIGCIIAPSSFFLFYKAFDIGNPYGEFKAPFALIYRNMAVLGVEGFSALPQHCLQLCYGFFAFAIAVNLVRDFSPQKIGQWMPLPMVMGVPFLIGASFAIDMSIGSLIVFAWHKRNTKKAEYMVPAVASGLICGEGLWTLPAAILALAQVKPPICMKFVPS
;
A
#
# COMPACT_ATOMS: atom_id res chain seq x y z
N MET A 1 5.37 4.14 -16.70
CA MET A 1 4.82 5.16 -17.64
C MET A 1 3.74 6.05 -17.00
N LEU A 2 2.81 5.52 -16.22
CA LEU A 2 1.73 6.31 -15.57
C LEU A 2 2.16 7.00 -14.27
N VAL A 3 3.21 6.53 -13.64
CA VAL A 3 3.70 7.03 -12.35
C VAL A 3 4.54 8.29 -12.54
N SER A 4 4.44 9.24 -11.63
CA SER A 4 5.17 10.52 -11.72
C SER A 4 6.69 10.33 -11.72
N HIS A 5 7.41 11.22 -12.38
CA HIS A 5 8.87 11.19 -12.44
C HIS A 5 9.53 11.26 -11.05
N LEU A 6 8.92 11.99 -10.11
CA LEU A 6 9.43 12.09 -8.75
C LEU A 6 9.43 10.74 -8.03
N VAL A 7 8.36 9.94 -8.19
CA VAL A 7 8.26 8.60 -7.63
C VAL A 7 9.34 7.69 -8.21
N ASN A 8 9.52 7.72 -9.54
CA ASN A 8 10.54 6.89 -10.21
C ASN A 8 11.97 7.29 -9.81
N LEU A 9 12.24 8.59 -9.66
CA LEU A 9 13.52 9.07 -9.14
C LEU A 9 13.74 8.69 -7.68
N SER A 10 12.70 8.71 -6.86
CA SER A 10 12.77 8.27 -5.45
C SER A 10 13.04 6.77 -5.34
N LEU A 11 12.41 5.95 -6.23
CA LEU A 11 12.72 4.51 -6.34
C LEU A 11 14.18 4.28 -6.73
N LEU A 12 14.66 5.00 -7.74
CA LEU A 12 16.06 4.88 -8.18
C LEU A 12 17.02 5.27 -7.07
N LEU A 13 16.77 6.38 -6.39
CA LEU A 13 17.58 6.82 -5.24
C LEU A 13 17.59 5.78 -4.11
N GLY A 14 16.44 5.21 -3.79
CA GLY A 14 16.31 4.12 -2.82
C GLY A 14 17.09 2.87 -3.23
N SER A 15 17.08 2.54 -4.53
CA SER A 15 17.85 1.42 -5.08
C SER A 15 19.36 1.66 -4.99
N VAL A 16 19.84 2.86 -5.34
CA VAL A 16 21.25 3.22 -5.21
C VAL A 16 21.69 3.19 -3.74
N LEU A 17 20.87 3.74 -2.84
CA LEU A 17 21.15 3.72 -1.41
C LEU A 17 21.23 2.30 -0.85
N SER A 18 20.26 1.43 -1.20
CA SER A 18 20.20 0.06 -0.70
C SER A 18 21.27 -0.84 -1.30
N TYR A 19 21.27 -1.01 -2.62
CA TYR A 19 22.15 -1.96 -3.30
C TYR A 19 23.55 -1.40 -3.61
N GLY A 20 23.66 -0.09 -3.80
CA GLY A 20 24.95 0.57 -4.06
C GLY A 20 25.77 0.82 -2.80
N VAL A 21 25.12 1.10 -1.67
CA VAL A 21 25.81 1.52 -0.44
C VAL A 21 25.55 0.56 0.72
N MET A 22 24.29 0.38 1.12
CA MET A 22 23.97 -0.29 2.39
C MET A 22 24.32 -1.78 2.36
N TRP A 23 23.89 -2.52 1.35
CA TRP A 23 24.12 -3.98 1.32
C TRP A 23 25.58 -4.37 1.14
N PRO A 24 26.39 -3.70 0.32
CA PRO A 24 27.83 -3.94 0.28
C PRO A 24 28.51 -3.65 1.62
N LEU A 25 28.19 -2.54 2.28
CA LEU A 25 28.79 -2.19 3.57
C LEU A 25 28.41 -3.18 4.68
N ILE A 26 27.11 -3.52 4.82
CA ILE A 26 26.66 -4.48 5.83
C ILE A 26 27.17 -5.89 5.50
N GLY A 27 27.26 -6.24 4.21
CA GLY A 27 27.80 -7.52 3.76
C GLY A 27 29.27 -7.74 4.13
N GLN A 28 30.09 -6.68 4.11
CA GLN A 28 31.49 -6.74 4.56
C GLN A 28 31.62 -6.99 6.07
N LEU A 29 30.60 -6.69 6.85
CA LEU A 29 30.55 -6.90 8.31
C LEU A 29 30.01 -8.29 8.69
N LYS A 30 29.91 -9.21 7.73
CA LYS A 30 29.56 -10.60 7.93
C LYS A 30 30.58 -11.26 8.89
N GLY A 31 30.08 -11.90 9.94
CA GLY A 31 30.89 -12.43 11.03
C GLY A 31 30.97 -11.54 12.27
N ASN A 32 30.85 -10.20 12.13
CA ASN A 32 30.82 -9.26 13.26
C ASN A 32 29.41 -8.85 13.65
N TRP A 33 28.58 -8.44 12.68
CA TRP A 33 27.23 -7.96 12.93
C TRP A 33 26.18 -9.09 12.87
N PHE A 34 26.44 -10.12 12.09
CA PHE A 34 25.59 -11.31 11.99
C PHE A 34 26.42 -12.56 11.69
N PRO A 35 26.01 -13.74 12.20
CA PRO A 35 26.77 -14.98 12.01
C PRO A 35 26.93 -15.36 10.53
N ALA A 36 28.12 -15.79 10.15
CA ALA A 36 28.41 -16.20 8.78
C ALA A 36 27.75 -17.52 8.36
N SER A 37 27.32 -18.33 9.34
CA SER A 37 26.72 -19.65 9.14
C SER A 37 25.20 -19.64 8.90
N LEU A 38 24.55 -18.48 9.01
CA LEU A 38 23.10 -18.38 8.82
C LEU A 38 22.76 -18.27 7.34
N GLU A 39 21.66 -18.92 6.93
CA GLU A 39 21.08 -18.76 5.61
C GLU A 39 20.72 -17.29 5.34
N GLU A 40 20.86 -16.86 4.09
CA GLU A 40 20.54 -15.48 3.67
C GLU A 40 19.06 -15.11 3.91
N THR A 41 18.17 -16.10 3.96
CA THR A 41 16.75 -15.93 4.22
C THR A 41 16.40 -15.72 5.70
N SER A 42 17.35 -15.95 6.62
CA SER A 42 17.15 -15.78 8.06
C SER A 42 17.00 -14.30 8.44
N MET A 43 16.08 -14.01 9.39
CA MET A 43 15.90 -12.65 9.91
C MET A 43 17.08 -12.13 10.72
N LYS A 44 17.96 -12.99 11.19
CA LYS A 44 19.22 -12.63 11.86
C LYS A 44 20.37 -12.41 10.90
N SER A 45 20.15 -12.54 9.59
CA SER A 45 21.12 -12.31 8.52
C SER A 45 20.92 -10.93 7.86
N LEU A 46 21.60 -10.70 6.73
CA LEU A 46 21.44 -9.50 5.89
C LEU A 46 19.98 -9.23 5.50
N TYR A 47 19.17 -10.27 5.34
CA TYR A 47 17.75 -10.15 5.01
C TYR A 47 16.95 -9.41 6.10
N GLY A 48 17.27 -9.61 7.37
CA GLY A 48 16.67 -8.87 8.47
C GLY A 48 16.89 -7.35 8.34
N TYR A 49 18.12 -6.93 8.05
CA TYR A 49 18.39 -5.50 7.81
C TYR A 49 17.56 -4.96 6.64
N LYS A 50 17.47 -5.69 5.53
CA LYS A 50 16.67 -5.28 4.36
C LYS A 50 15.22 -4.99 4.76
N VAL A 51 14.60 -5.93 5.48
CA VAL A 51 13.19 -5.84 5.89
C VAL A 51 12.98 -4.69 6.88
N PHE A 52 13.78 -4.63 7.95
CA PHE A 52 13.52 -3.67 9.02
C PHE A 52 13.86 -2.23 8.64
N LEU A 53 14.90 -1.99 7.86
CA LEU A 53 15.21 -0.66 7.36
C LEU A 53 14.15 -0.14 6.39
N ALA A 54 13.64 -1.00 5.51
CA ALA A 54 12.52 -0.65 4.64
C ALA A 54 11.26 -0.31 5.44
N VAL A 55 10.95 -1.14 6.45
CA VAL A 55 9.80 -0.90 7.34
C VAL A 55 9.97 0.41 8.10
N ALA A 56 11.17 0.71 8.61
CA ALA A 56 11.45 1.97 9.31
C ALA A 56 11.22 3.19 8.43
N LEU A 57 11.68 3.18 7.16
CA LEU A 57 11.41 4.24 6.20
C LEU A 57 9.91 4.41 5.92
N ILE A 58 9.22 3.29 5.65
CA ILE A 58 7.80 3.30 5.30
C ILE A 58 6.95 3.75 6.49
N LEU A 59 7.25 3.28 7.70
CA LEU A 59 6.52 3.69 8.91
C LEU A 59 6.80 5.14 9.28
N GLY A 60 8.05 5.61 9.16
CA GLY A 60 8.39 7.01 9.43
C GLY A 60 7.64 7.99 8.54
N ASP A 61 7.61 7.71 7.23
CA ASP A 61 6.85 8.49 6.26
C ASP A 61 5.33 8.37 6.47
N GLY A 62 4.85 7.12 6.67
CA GLY A 62 3.45 6.84 6.92
C GLY A 62 2.91 7.53 8.17
N LEU A 63 3.65 7.48 9.28
CA LEU A 63 3.25 8.12 10.53
C LEU A 63 3.24 9.65 10.41
N TYR A 64 4.27 10.22 9.78
CA TYR A 64 4.32 11.67 9.53
C TYR A 64 3.11 12.12 8.70
N THR A 65 2.85 11.44 7.58
CA THR A 65 1.72 11.79 6.69
C THR A 65 0.38 11.57 7.38
N PHE A 66 0.24 10.53 8.20
CA PHE A 66 -0.96 10.30 9.00
C PHE A 66 -1.24 11.46 9.96
N VAL A 67 -0.24 11.85 10.75
CA VAL A 67 -0.36 12.98 11.70
C VAL A 67 -0.70 14.27 10.95
N LYS A 68 -0.03 14.53 9.82
CA LYS A 68 -0.27 15.70 8.98
C LYS A 68 -1.71 15.72 8.43
N VAL A 69 -2.18 14.60 7.86
CA VAL A 69 -3.54 14.51 7.31
C VAL A 69 -4.59 14.66 8.41
N MET A 70 -4.39 14.03 9.57
CA MET A 70 -5.27 14.19 10.72
C MET A 70 -5.35 15.66 11.16
N PHE A 71 -4.20 16.31 11.29
CA PHE A 71 -4.13 17.71 11.71
C PHE A 71 -4.81 18.64 10.69
N CYS A 72 -4.51 18.49 9.40
CA CYS A 72 -5.17 19.26 8.34
C CYS A 72 -6.67 19.01 8.29
N THR A 73 -7.13 17.78 8.50
CA THR A 73 -8.55 17.45 8.51
C THR A 73 -9.26 18.11 9.70
N ILE A 74 -8.68 18.04 10.89
CA ILE A 74 -9.25 18.67 12.09
C ILE A 74 -9.38 20.19 11.88
N ILE A 75 -8.32 20.84 11.36
CA ILE A 75 -8.35 22.28 11.07
C ILE A 75 -9.43 22.62 10.04
N ASN A 76 -9.52 21.85 8.96
CA ASN A 76 -10.49 22.09 7.89
C ASN A 76 -11.94 21.88 8.37
N VAL A 77 -12.19 20.83 9.15
CA VAL A 77 -13.49 20.59 9.77
C VAL A 77 -13.87 21.69 10.75
N HIS A 78 -12.91 22.07 11.62
CA HIS A 78 -13.13 23.17 12.56
C HIS A 78 -13.38 24.50 11.84
N GLY A 79 -12.60 24.79 10.78
CA GLY A 79 -12.79 25.98 9.94
C GLY A 79 -14.17 25.99 9.24
N ARG A 80 -14.62 24.86 8.71
CA ARG A 80 -15.95 24.74 8.09
C ARG A 80 -17.09 24.90 9.12
N LEU A 81 -16.94 24.34 10.30
CA LEU A 81 -17.92 24.51 11.38
C LEU A 81 -18.00 25.97 11.86
N ARG A 82 -16.86 26.67 11.89
CA ARG A 82 -16.78 28.09 12.26
C ARG A 82 -17.32 28.99 11.14
N ASN A 83 -17.04 28.67 9.85
CA ASN A 83 -17.45 29.48 8.69
C ASN A 83 -18.88 29.19 8.22
N LYS A 84 -19.62 28.24 8.81
CA LYS A 84 -21.05 28.06 8.55
C LYS A 84 -21.89 29.30 8.90
N LYS A 85 -21.30 30.31 9.56
CA LYS A 85 -21.91 31.62 9.87
C LYS A 85 -21.64 32.72 8.84
N LEU A 86 -20.72 32.52 7.87
CA LEU A 86 -20.48 33.46 6.78
C LEU A 86 -20.86 32.78 5.46
N GLY A 87 -21.72 33.43 4.69
CA GLY A 87 -22.21 32.93 3.41
C GLY A 87 -21.10 32.66 2.39
N PRO A 88 -21.40 32.00 1.27
CA PRO A 88 -20.41 31.54 0.31
C PRO A 88 -19.67 32.74 -0.30
N ALA A 89 -18.39 32.86 0.03
CA ALA A 89 -17.49 33.79 -0.63
C ALA A 89 -17.35 33.35 -2.10
N ALA A 90 -17.69 34.26 -3.00
CA ALA A 90 -17.53 34.10 -4.44
C ALA A 90 -16.07 33.80 -4.78
N VAL A 91 -15.80 32.60 -5.28
CA VAL A 91 -14.51 32.22 -5.82
C VAL A 91 -14.61 32.23 -7.34
N ASP A 92 -13.80 33.08 -7.91
CA ASP A 92 -13.62 33.39 -9.32
C ASP A 92 -13.05 32.16 -10.09
N HIS A 93 -13.93 31.35 -10.69
CA HIS A 93 -13.59 30.32 -11.69
C HIS A 93 -14.80 29.99 -12.58
N GLN A 94 -15.25 30.97 -13.37
CA GLN A 94 -16.56 30.95 -14.01
C GLN A 94 -16.73 30.04 -15.23
N LYS A 95 -15.68 29.46 -15.83
CA LYS A 95 -15.81 28.55 -17.00
C LYS A 95 -15.65 27.07 -16.71
N LYS A 96 -14.85 26.72 -15.70
CA LYS A 96 -14.75 25.34 -15.23
C LYS A 96 -15.94 24.91 -14.36
N HIS A 97 -16.72 25.89 -13.91
CA HIS A 97 -17.82 25.74 -12.94
C HIS A 97 -19.11 25.16 -13.54
N LEU A 98 -19.39 25.34 -14.82
CA LEU A 98 -20.67 24.90 -15.42
C LEU A 98 -20.71 23.39 -15.69
N ASP A 99 -19.59 22.82 -16.15
CA ASP A 99 -19.50 21.38 -16.36
C ASP A 99 -19.38 20.65 -15.01
N ASP A 100 -18.61 21.18 -14.06
CA ASP A 100 -18.52 20.67 -12.70
C ASP A 100 -19.85 20.76 -11.94
N GLN A 101 -20.67 21.78 -12.19
CA GLN A 101 -22.01 21.90 -11.58
C GLN A 101 -22.98 20.83 -12.11
N ARG A 102 -23.02 20.57 -13.41
CA ARG A 102 -23.86 19.52 -13.99
C ARG A 102 -23.48 18.13 -13.51
N VAL A 103 -22.17 17.85 -13.44
CA VAL A 103 -21.63 16.60 -12.90
C VAL A 103 -22.04 16.42 -11.44
N ASN A 104 -21.91 17.48 -10.64
CA ASN A 104 -22.27 17.46 -9.23
C ASN A 104 -23.77 17.33 -9.02
N GLU A 105 -24.61 17.98 -9.83
CA GLU A 105 -26.07 17.87 -9.74
C GLU A 105 -26.56 16.45 -9.98
N MET A 106 -26.05 15.78 -11.03
CA MET A 106 -26.42 14.38 -11.29
C MET A 106 -25.94 13.44 -10.16
N PHE A 107 -24.73 13.66 -9.66
CA PHE A 107 -24.17 12.85 -8.58
C PHE A 107 -24.91 13.06 -7.25
N LEU A 108 -25.33 14.28 -6.94
CA LEU A 108 -26.06 14.62 -5.72
C LEU A 108 -27.53 14.22 -5.76
N ARG A 109 -28.13 14.09 -6.95
CA ARG A 109 -29.54 13.70 -7.11
C ARG A 109 -29.83 12.28 -6.63
N GLU A 110 -28.86 11.36 -6.75
CA GLU A 110 -28.99 9.95 -6.39
C GLU A 110 -28.06 9.55 -5.25
N THR A 111 -28.06 10.34 -4.17
CA THR A 111 -27.24 10.05 -2.98
C THR A 111 -27.69 8.76 -2.27
N ILE A 112 -26.72 8.06 -1.69
CA ILE A 112 -26.98 6.90 -0.84
C ILE A 112 -27.43 7.42 0.53
N PRO A 113 -28.59 6.97 1.07
CA PRO A 113 -29.04 7.39 2.39
C PRO A 113 -28.04 6.99 3.47
N PHE A 114 -27.73 7.91 4.38
CA PHE A 114 -26.76 7.67 5.46
C PHE A 114 -27.15 6.47 6.35
N TRP A 115 -28.44 6.27 6.60
CA TRP A 115 -28.91 5.16 7.43
C TRP A 115 -28.58 3.79 6.82
N VAL A 116 -28.60 3.64 5.47
CA VAL A 116 -28.23 2.41 4.77
C VAL A 116 -26.75 2.09 5.01
N ALA A 117 -25.89 3.10 4.90
CA ALA A 117 -24.47 2.95 5.17
C ALA A 117 -24.21 2.61 6.65
N ALA A 118 -24.89 3.30 7.58
CA ALA A 118 -24.73 3.07 9.02
C ALA A 118 -25.22 1.68 9.45
N VAL A 119 -26.41 1.28 9.02
CA VAL A 119 -26.99 -0.04 9.35
C VAL A 119 -26.15 -1.15 8.71
N GLY A 120 -25.75 -0.98 7.44
CA GLY A 120 -24.87 -1.94 6.77
C GLY A 120 -23.54 -2.12 7.49
N TYR A 121 -22.90 -1.02 7.88
CA TYR A 121 -21.63 -1.06 8.62
C TYR A 121 -21.80 -1.78 9.98
N LEU A 122 -22.81 -1.45 10.75
CA LEU A 122 -23.08 -2.09 12.04
C LEU A 122 -23.41 -3.57 11.89
N ALA A 123 -24.21 -3.96 10.90
CA ALA A 123 -24.54 -5.35 10.65
C ALA A 123 -23.31 -6.19 10.28
N PHE A 124 -22.52 -5.70 9.32
CA PHE A 124 -21.30 -6.43 8.91
C PHE A 124 -20.22 -6.43 9.98
N SER A 125 -20.07 -5.36 10.78
CA SER A 125 -19.14 -5.36 11.90
C SER A 125 -19.56 -6.36 12.97
N LEU A 126 -20.85 -6.49 13.26
CA LEU A 126 -21.37 -7.49 14.21
C LEU A 126 -21.12 -8.92 13.72
N ILE A 127 -21.41 -9.20 12.45
CA ILE A 127 -21.08 -10.50 11.83
C ILE A 127 -19.59 -10.79 11.95
N SER A 128 -18.73 -9.82 11.68
CA SER A 128 -17.29 -9.97 11.76
C SER A 128 -16.79 -10.21 13.18
N VAL A 129 -17.36 -9.53 14.19
CA VAL A 129 -17.05 -9.75 15.62
C VAL A 129 -17.35 -11.19 16.06
N ILE A 130 -18.35 -11.83 15.44
CA ILE A 130 -18.69 -13.23 15.72
C ILE A 130 -17.82 -14.18 14.88
N ALA A 131 -17.74 -13.94 13.56
CA ALA A 131 -17.10 -14.86 12.62
C ALA A 131 -15.57 -14.89 12.76
N VAL A 132 -14.91 -13.75 12.97
CA VAL A 132 -13.44 -13.69 13.00
C VAL A 132 -12.85 -14.48 14.17
N PRO A 133 -13.36 -14.41 15.43
CA PRO A 133 -12.87 -15.25 16.52
C PRO A 133 -13.17 -16.74 16.35
N ILE A 134 -14.20 -17.13 15.59
CA ILE A 134 -14.48 -18.52 15.26
C ILE A 134 -13.43 -19.07 14.31
N ILE A 135 -13.05 -18.29 13.29
CA ILE A 135 -12.05 -18.68 12.29
C ILE A 135 -10.63 -18.60 12.86
N PHE A 136 -10.35 -17.55 13.65
CA PHE A 136 -9.07 -17.29 14.29
C PHE A 136 -9.24 -17.18 15.82
N PRO A 137 -9.28 -18.29 16.56
CA PRO A 137 -9.50 -18.28 18.02
C PRO A 137 -8.46 -17.47 18.80
N GLN A 138 -7.29 -17.24 18.22
CA GLN A 138 -6.21 -16.45 18.80
C GLN A 138 -6.52 -14.94 18.84
N LEU A 139 -7.39 -14.45 17.92
CA LEU A 139 -7.83 -13.06 17.87
C LEU A 139 -9.11 -12.89 18.67
N LYS A 140 -8.99 -12.34 19.88
CA LYS A 140 -10.13 -12.16 20.78
C LYS A 140 -11.13 -11.12 20.25
N TRP A 141 -12.41 -11.35 20.49
CA TRP A 141 -13.54 -10.54 19.97
C TRP A 141 -13.43 -9.05 20.31
N TYR A 142 -12.89 -8.68 21.47
CA TYR A 142 -12.75 -7.29 21.86
C TYR A 142 -11.69 -6.53 21.04
N TYR A 143 -10.68 -7.20 20.50
CA TYR A 143 -9.73 -6.59 19.55
C TYR A 143 -10.42 -6.27 18.21
N VAL A 144 -11.33 -7.13 17.77
CA VAL A 144 -12.13 -6.93 16.56
C VAL A 144 -13.05 -5.72 16.73
N ILE A 145 -13.72 -5.60 17.89
CA ILE A 145 -14.55 -4.42 18.22
C ILE A 145 -13.68 -3.14 18.19
N GLY A 146 -12.52 -3.14 18.86
CA GLY A 146 -11.60 -2.01 18.85
C GLY A 146 -11.18 -1.58 17.45
N ALA A 147 -10.89 -2.57 16.59
CA ALA A 147 -10.56 -2.31 15.19
C ALA A 147 -11.74 -1.63 14.44
N TYR A 148 -12.97 -2.12 14.60
CA TYR A 148 -14.14 -1.51 13.93
C TYR A 148 -14.51 -0.14 14.51
N VAL A 149 -14.31 0.12 15.79
CA VAL A 149 -14.53 1.46 16.38
C VAL A 149 -13.55 2.49 15.79
N LEU A 150 -12.29 2.09 15.57
CA LEU A 150 -11.27 2.97 14.98
C LEU A 150 -11.35 3.04 13.45
N ALA A 151 -11.89 2.02 12.79
CA ALA A 151 -11.88 1.90 11.33
C ALA A 151 -12.49 3.10 10.59
N PRO A 152 -13.62 3.71 10.97
CA PRO A 152 -14.18 4.84 10.23
C PRO A 152 -13.24 6.04 10.18
N SER A 153 -12.59 6.38 11.31
CA SER A 153 -11.66 7.49 11.38
C SER A 153 -10.38 7.21 10.59
N LEU A 154 -9.83 6.01 10.71
CA LEU A 154 -8.64 5.60 9.97
C LEU A 154 -8.93 5.49 8.47
N ALA A 155 -10.09 4.95 8.08
CA ALA A 155 -10.53 4.86 6.69
C ALA A 155 -10.69 6.23 6.04
N PHE A 156 -11.30 7.19 6.77
CA PHE A 156 -11.40 8.57 6.32
C PHE A 156 -10.01 9.19 6.10
N CYS A 157 -9.09 9.04 7.05
CA CYS A 157 -7.73 9.55 6.92
C CYS A 157 -6.97 8.92 5.75
N ASN A 158 -7.13 7.60 5.56
CA ASN A 158 -6.51 6.89 4.45
C ASN A 158 -7.06 7.35 3.10
N ALA A 159 -8.39 7.46 2.95
CA ALA A 159 -9.02 7.90 1.72
C ALA A 159 -8.70 9.37 1.40
N TYR A 160 -8.68 10.24 2.42
CA TYR A 160 -8.29 11.64 2.26
C TYR A 160 -6.80 11.77 1.86
N GLY A 161 -5.93 11.01 2.51
CA GLY A 161 -4.51 10.95 2.17
C GLY A 161 -4.27 10.44 0.75
N ALA A 162 -4.98 9.40 0.33
CA ALA A 162 -4.93 8.88 -1.03
C ALA A 162 -5.41 9.90 -2.07
N GLY A 163 -6.46 10.66 -1.76
CA GLY A 163 -6.94 11.74 -2.62
C GLY A 163 -5.97 12.90 -2.79
N LEU A 164 -5.09 13.13 -1.81
CA LEU A 164 -4.06 14.19 -1.87
C LEU A 164 -2.75 13.72 -2.50
N THR A 165 -2.37 12.45 -2.30
CA THR A 165 -1.01 11.94 -2.58
C THR A 165 -0.98 10.83 -3.62
N ASP A 166 -2.13 10.34 -4.08
CA ASP A 166 -2.29 9.13 -4.91
C ASP A 166 -1.74 7.84 -4.26
N ILE A 167 -1.46 7.86 -2.96
CA ILE A 167 -0.87 6.72 -2.25
C ILE A 167 -1.87 6.15 -1.26
N ASN A 168 -2.29 4.90 -1.49
CA ASN A 168 -3.13 4.16 -0.54
C ASN A 168 -2.27 3.61 0.60
N MET A 169 -2.46 4.16 1.81
CA MET A 169 -1.68 3.81 2.99
C MET A 169 -2.26 2.67 3.84
N ALA A 170 -3.32 1.99 3.39
CA ALA A 170 -3.97 0.91 4.13
C ALA A 170 -2.98 -0.18 4.61
N TYR A 171 -1.94 -0.45 3.81
CA TYR A 171 -0.88 -1.39 4.17
C TYR A 171 -0.06 -0.95 5.38
N ASN A 172 0.16 0.35 5.55
CA ASN A 172 0.93 0.90 6.67
C ASN A 172 0.11 0.85 7.97
N TYR A 173 -1.18 1.19 7.90
CA TYR A 173 -2.10 1.00 9.02
C TYR A 173 -2.18 -0.46 9.45
N GLY A 174 -2.24 -1.39 8.47
CA GLY A 174 -2.18 -2.82 8.74
C GLY A 174 -0.91 -3.24 9.49
N LYS A 175 0.26 -2.72 9.11
CA LYS A 175 1.53 -2.99 9.82
C LYS A 175 1.52 -2.44 11.25
N VAL A 176 0.99 -1.24 11.47
CA VAL A 176 0.83 -0.70 12.83
C VAL A 176 -0.10 -1.59 13.66
N ALA A 177 -1.25 -1.98 13.12
CA ALA A 177 -2.17 -2.91 13.77
C ALA A 177 -1.50 -4.26 14.09
N LEU A 178 -0.65 -4.77 13.20
CA LEU A 178 0.12 -6.01 13.41
C LEU A 178 1.01 -5.90 14.64
N PHE A 179 1.81 -4.85 14.78
CA PHE A 179 2.69 -4.66 15.93
C PHE A 179 1.90 -4.47 17.23
N VAL A 180 0.83 -3.68 17.20
CA VAL A 180 -0.03 -3.44 18.38
C VAL A 180 -0.66 -4.76 18.85
N LEU A 181 -1.24 -5.54 17.94
CA LEU A 181 -1.89 -6.80 18.29
C LEU A 181 -0.88 -7.90 18.68
N ALA A 182 0.30 -7.93 18.07
CA ALA A 182 1.38 -8.81 18.48
C ALA A 182 1.78 -8.55 19.94
N ALA A 183 1.98 -7.28 20.29
CA ALA A 183 2.34 -6.88 21.65
C ALA A 183 1.23 -7.18 22.67
N LEU A 184 -0.05 -7.02 22.29
CA LEU A 184 -1.20 -7.25 23.19
C LEU A 184 -1.59 -8.71 23.36
N SER A 185 -1.34 -9.57 22.36
CA SER A 185 -1.80 -10.97 22.37
C SER A 185 -0.84 -11.96 23.06
N GLY A 186 0.38 -11.52 23.42
CA GLY A 186 1.37 -12.34 24.12
C GLY A 186 2.06 -13.39 23.23
N ARG A 187 2.97 -14.19 23.84
CA ARG A 187 3.91 -15.05 23.08
C ARG A 187 3.27 -16.24 22.38
N GLU A 188 2.28 -16.89 22.97
CA GLU A 188 1.74 -18.16 22.43
C GLU A 188 0.86 -17.97 21.18
N ASN A 189 0.04 -16.91 21.16
CA ASN A 189 -0.96 -16.67 20.12
C ASN A 189 -0.72 -15.38 19.30
N GLY A 190 0.30 -14.62 19.66
CA GLY A 190 0.51 -13.26 19.14
C GLY A 190 0.74 -13.19 17.64
N VAL A 191 1.45 -14.16 17.06
CA VAL A 191 1.76 -14.14 15.60
C VAL A 191 0.49 -14.28 14.76
N VAL A 192 -0.35 -15.27 15.09
CA VAL A 192 -1.60 -15.50 14.33
C VAL A 192 -2.60 -14.38 14.56
N ALA A 193 -2.77 -13.93 15.82
CA ALA A 193 -3.64 -12.82 16.17
C ALA A 193 -3.20 -11.52 15.46
N ALA A 194 -1.90 -11.24 15.43
CA ALA A 194 -1.36 -10.06 14.74
C ALA A 194 -1.59 -10.10 13.23
N LEU A 195 -1.35 -11.24 12.59
CA LEU A 195 -1.58 -11.42 11.16
C LEU A 195 -3.06 -11.30 10.78
N ALA A 196 -3.94 -11.95 11.54
CA ALA A 196 -5.38 -11.90 11.33
C ALA A 196 -5.92 -10.47 11.52
N GLY A 197 -5.51 -9.80 12.59
CA GLY A 197 -5.91 -8.41 12.87
C GLY A 197 -5.32 -7.40 11.87
N CYS A 198 -4.09 -7.61 11.40
CA CYS A 198 -3.51 -6.83 10.31
C CYS A 198 -4.37 -6.97 9.03
N GLY A 199 -4.73 -8.21 8.68
CA GLY A 199 -5.58 -8.48 7.53
C GLY A 199 -6.94 -7.79 7.63
N LEU A 200 -7.57 -7.85 8.81
CA LEU A 200 -8.85 -7.19 9.07
C LEU A 200 -8.76 -5.67 8.87
N VAL A 201 -7.85 -5.02 9.60
CA VAL A 201 -7.69 -3.54 9.54
C VAL A 201 -7.33 -3.10 8.13
N LYS A 202 -6.32 -3.74 7.51
CA LYS A 202 -5.91 -3.43 6.14
C LYS A 202 -7.06 -3.56 5.15
N SER A 203 -7.86 -4.63 5.25
CA SER A 203 -8.97 -4.88 4.32
C SER A 203 -10.03 -3.81 4.43
N VAL A 204 -10.48 -3.45 5.65
CA VAL A 204 -11.51 -2.41 5.86
C VAL A 204 -11.04 -1.06 5.31
N LEU A 205 -9.80 -0.67 5.61
CA LEU A 205 -9.25 0.62 5.16
C LEU A 205 -9.03 0.66 3.64
N SER A 206 -8.57 -0.45 3.07
CA SER A 206 -8.34 -0.55 1.62
C SER A 206 -9.63 -0.49 0.84
N VAL A 207 -10.65 -1.25 1.26
CA VAL A 207 -11.97 -1.26 0.60
C VAL A 207 -12.62 0.12 0.65
N ALA A 208 -12.55 0.82 1.79
CA ALA A 208 -13.07 2.18 1.90
C ALA A 208 -12.37 3.14 0.93
N CYS A 209 -11.06 3.05 0.78
CA CYS A 209 -10.30 3.88 -0.15
C CYS A 209 -10.65 3.57 -1.62
N ILE A 210 -10.74 2.28 -1.99
CA ILE A 210 -11.12 1.84 -3.33
C ILE A 210 -12.53 2.31 -3.66
N LEU A 211 -13.48 2.18 -2.73
CA LEU A 211 -14.85 2.66 -2.93
C LEU A 211 -14.91 4.16 -3.21
N MET A 212 -14.06 4.97 -2.55
CA MET A 212 -13.96 6.40 -2.84
C MET A 212 -13.40 6.68 -4.25
N GLN A 213 -12.44 5.88 -4.72
CA GLN A 213 -11.92 5.95 -6.09
C GLN A 213 -13.00 5.58 -7.10
N ASP A 214 -13.79 4.55 -6.83
CA ASP A 214 -14.91 4.13 -7.69
C ASP A 214 -16.00 5.21 -7.75
N PHE A 215 -16.32 5.86 -6.64
CA PHE A 215 -17.24 7.00 -6.64
C PHE A 215 -16.68 8.19 -7.43
N LYS A 216 -15.37 8.43 -7.38
CA LYS A 216 -14.76 9.46 -8.23
C LYS A 216 -14.85 9.10 -9.70
N THR A 217 -14.65 7.84 -10.04
CA THR A 217 -14.83 7.34 -11.41
C THR A 217 -16.29 7.47 -11.86
N ALA A 218 -17.26 7.13 -10.98
CA ALA A 218 -18.67 7.33 -11.26
C ALA A 218 -19.01 8.80 -11.54
N GLN A 219 -18.46 9.73 -10.75
CA GLN A 219 -18.61 11.16 -10.98
C GLN A 219 -18.08 11.58 -12.34
N LEU A 220 -16.90 11.12 -12.73
CA LEU A 220 -16.27 11.46 -14.00
C LEU A 220 -16.98 10.84 -15.22
N THR A 221 -17.61 9.67 -15.06
CA THR A 221 -18.32 8.94 -16.12
C THR A 221 -19.83 9.23 -16.15
N PHE A 222 -20.31 10.18 -15.34
CA PHE A 222 -21.75 10.51 -15.20
C PHE A 222 -22.62 9.31 -14.78
N THR A 223 -22.04 8.36 -14.05
CA THR A 223 -22.74 7.19 -13.53
C THR A 223 -23.34 7.52 -12.16
N SER A 224 -24.55 6.98 -11.86
CA SER A 224 -25.17 7.23 -10.58
C SER A 224 -24.40 6.57 -9.42
N PRO A 225 -24.26 7.22 -8.25
CA PRO A 225 -23.60 6.63 -7.08
C PRO A 225 -24.27 5.35 -6.60
N ARG A 226 -25.61 5.24 -6.73
CA ARG A 226 -26.36 4.03 -6.36
C ARG A 226 -25.99 2.84 -7.24
N ALA A 227 -25.91 3.05 -8.57
CA ALA A 227 -25.53 2.00 -9.49
C ALA A 227 -24.09 1.55 -9.23
N MET A 228 -23.16 2.48 -8.99
CA MET A 228 -21.76 2.16 -8.65
C MET A 228 -21.68 1.36 -7.35
N PHE A 229 -22.38 1.80 -6.30
CA PHE A 229 -22.42 1.08 -5.02
C PHE A 229 -23.01 -0.32 -5.15
N LEU A 230 -24.11 -0.49 -5.89
CA LEU A 230 -24.71 -1.80 -6.14
C LEU A 230 -23.75 -2.73 -6.91
N SER A 231 -23.09 -2.20 -7.94
CA SER A 231 -22.08 -2.95 -8.70
C SER A 231 -20.93 -3.41 -7.80
N GLN A 232 -20.47 -2.54 -6.90
CA GLN A 232 -19.41 -2.86 -5.94
C GLN A 232 -19.86 -3.94 -4.94
N VAL A 233 -21.10 -3.88 -4.44
CA VAL A 233 -21.64 -4.91 -3.53
C VAL A 233 -21.71 -6.26 -4.23
N VAL A 234 -22.24 -6.31 -5.45
CA VAL A 234 -22.35 -7.55 -6.23
C VAL A 234 -20.96 -8.09 -6.58
N GLY A 235 -20.07 -7.22 -7.06
CA GLY A 235 -18.68 -7.59 -7.38
C GLY A 235 -17.91 -8.12 -6.17
N THR A 236 -18.10 -7.49 -5.01
CA THR A 236 -17.48 -7.95 -3.75
C THR A 236 -18.03 -9.32 -3.33
N ALA A 237 -19.35 -9.54 -3.42
CA ALA A 237 -19.95 -10.83 -3.09
C ALA A 237 -19.42 -11.96 -3.98
N ILE A 238 -19.31 -11.73 -5.28
CA ILE A 238 -18.71 -12.68 -6.23
C ILE A 238 -17.23 -12.88 -5.90
N GLY A 239 -16.49 -11.81 -5.64
CA GLY A 239 -15.07 -11.84 -5.28
C GLY A 239 -14.78 -12.64 -4.02
N CYS A 240 -15.66 -12.58 -3.01
CA CYS A 240 -15.53 -13.37 -1.78
C CYS A 240 -15.58 -14.89 -2.02
N ILE A 241 -16.18 -15.33 -3.13
CA ILE A 241 -16.22 -16.76 -3.51
C ILE A 241 -15.06 -17.10 -4.43
N ILE A 242 -14.87 -16.30 -5.49
CA ILE A 242 -13.89 -16.61 -6.55
C ILE A 242 -12.45 -16.49 -6.03
N ALA A 243 -12.13 -15.44 -5.27
CA ALA A 243 -10.75 -15.19 -4.83
C ALA A 243 -10.20 -16.31 -3.91
N PRO A 244 -10.90 -16.76 -2.84
CA PRO A 244 -10.44 -17.90 -2.04
C PRO A 244 -10.38 -19.19 -2.84
N SER A 245 -11.36 -19.44 -3.73
CA SER A 245 -11.39 -20.65 -4.55
C SER A 245 -10.18 -20.73 -5.49
N SER A 246 -9.87 -19.62 -6.15
CA SER A 246 -8.68 -19.50 -7.01
C SER A 246 -7.40 -19.65 -6.19
N PHE A 247 -7.31 -18.99 -5.02
CA PHE A 247 -6.15 -19.12 -4.15
C PHE A 247 -5.90 -20.57 -3.73
N PHE A 248 -6.94 -21.30 -3.28
CA PHE A 248 -6.80 -22.70 -2.88
C PHE A 248 -6.45 -23.61 -4.05
N LEU A 249 -6.93 -23.32 -5.25
CA LEU A 249 -6.53 -24.03 -6.47
C LEU A 249 -5.02 -23.88 -6.71
N PHE A 250 -4.51 -22.66 -6.70
CA PHE A 250 -3.08 -22.39 -6.88
C PHE A 250 -2.23 -22.95 -5.73
N TYR A 251 -2.71 -22.81 -4.48
CA TYR A 251 -2.02 -23.35 -3.32
C TYR A 251 -1.84 -24.86 -3.34
N LYS A 252 -2.81 -25.59 -3.93
CA LYS A 252 -2.71 -27.05 -4.12
C LYS A 252 -1.86 -27.42 -5.34
N ALA A 253 -1.84 -26.58 -6.36
CA ALA A 253 -1.12 -26.85 -7.62
C ALA A 253 0.37 -26.53 -7.53
N PHE A 254 0.76 -25.57 -6.70
CA PHE A 254 2.13 -25.08 -6.58
C PHE A 254 2.59 -25.11 -5.12
N ASP A 255 3.89 -25.34 -4.93
CA ASP A 255 4.54 -25.22 -3.61
C ASP A 255 4.83 -23.74 -3.29
N ILE A 256 3.79 -23.06 -2.77
CA ILE A 256 3.82 -21.62 -2.47
C ILE A 256 4.54 -21.38 -1.15
N GLY A 257 5.54 -20.50 -1.18
CA GLY A 257 6.30 -20.09 0.01
C GLY A 257 7.59 -20.87 0.22
N ASN A 258 7.92 -21.81 -0.64
CA ASN A 258 9.22 -22.47 -0.64
C ASN A 258 10.28 -21.50 -1.21
N PRO A 259 11.41 -21.24 -0.49
CA PRO A 259 12.50 -20.37 -0.97
C PRO A 259 13.07 -20.78 -2.30
N TYR A 260 13.04 -22.06 -2.61
CA TYR A 260 13.56 -22.65 -3.86
C TYR A 260 12.45 -22.89 -4.91
N GLY A 261 11.18 -22.66 -4.56
CA GLY A 261 10.03 -22.80 -5.44
C GLY A 261 9.86 -21.63 -6.40
N GLU A 262 8.99 -21.82 -7.39
CA GLU A 262 8.65 -20.78 -8.37
C GLU A 262 7.90 -19.61 -7.72
N PHE A 263 7.05 -19.87 -6.73
CA PHE A 263 6.23 -18.87 -6.02
C PHE A 263 6.72 -18.67 -4.57
N LYS A 264 7.70 -17.79 -4.39
CA LYS A 264 8.38 -17.55 -3.09
C LYS A 264 7.55 -16.82 -2.04
N ALA A 265 6.41 -16.21 -2.41
CA ALA A 265 5.53 -15.41 -1.55
C ALA A 265 6.26 -14.47 -0.55
N PRO A 266 7.16 -13.57 -1.01
CA PRO A 266 8.06 -12.80 -0.15
C PRO A 266 7.31 -11.93 0.87
N PHE A 267 6.17 -11.38 0.50
CA PHE A 267 5.36 -10.57 1.41
C PHE A 267 4.78 -11.37 2.57
N ALA A 268 4.39 -12.63 2.37
CA ALA A 268 3.91 -13.49 3.45
C ALA A 268 5.00 -13.71 4.50
N LEU A 269 6.23 -13.98 4.05
CA LEU A 269 7.40 -14.11 4.94
C LEU A 269 7.68 -12.83 5.70
N ILE A 270 7.63 -11.67 5.02
CA ILE A 270 7.86 -10.36 5.63
C ILE A 270 6.84 -10.10 6.75
N TYR A 271 5.55 -10.26 6.47
CA TYR A 271 4.50 -10.02 7.48
C TYR A 271 4.60 -11.00 8.65
N ARG A 272 4.88 -12.29 8.39
CA ARG A 272 5.13 -13.27 9.43
C ARG A 272 6.29 -12.87 10.32
N ASN A 273 7.40 -12.48 9.72
CA ASN A 273 8.61 -12.09 10.45
C ASN A 273 8.41 -10.80 11.26
N MET A 274 7.64 -9.85 10.73
CA MET A 274 7.22 -8.66 11.49
C MET A 274 6.34 -9.03 12.68
N ALA A 275 5.43 -10.00 12.54
CA ALA A 275 4.59 -10.47 13.63
C ALA A 275 5.42 -11.17 14.71
N VAL A 276 6.37 -12.04 14.33
CA VAL A 276 7.31 -12.67 15.24
C VAL A 276 8.12 -11.62 16.00
N LEU A 277 8.63 -10.60 15.32
CA LEU A 277 9.33 -9.50 15.96
C LEU A 277 8.45 -8.74 16.96
N GLY A 278 7.19 -8.50 16.62
CA GLY A 278 6.24 -7.84 17.51
C GLY A 278 5.97 -8.63 18.80
N VAL A 279 6.02 -9.96 18.72
CA VAL A 279 5.82 -10.87 19.85
C VAL A 279 7.09 -11.06 20.69
N GLU A 280 8.23 -11.31 20.03
CA GLU A 280 9.52 -11.59 20.70
C GLU A 280 10.20 -10.30 21.19
N GLY A 281 9.79 -9.17 20.66
CA GLY A 281 10.41 -7.87 20.92
C GLY A 281 11.71 -7.67 20.14
N PHE A 282 12.37 -6.57 20.41
CA PHE A 282 13.57 -6.13 19.67
C PHE A 282 14.83 -6.99 19.90
N SER A 283 14.78 -7.95 20.83
CA SER A 283 15.89 -8.89 21.09
C SER A 283 16.14 -9.88 19.95
N ALA A 284 15.17 -10.08 19.07
CA ALA A 284 15.29 -10.96 17.89
C ALA A 284 16.01 -10.31 16.70
N LEU A 285 16.31 -9.00 16.77
CA LEU A 285 16.98 -8.27 15.71
C LEU A 285 18.48 -8.56 15.63
N PRO A 286 19.08 -8.46 14.42
CA PRO A 286 20.53 -8.46 14.26
C PRO A 286 21.18 -7.27 15.01
N GLN A 287 22.47 -7.40 15.33
CA GLN A 287 23.18 -6.34 16.04
C GLN A 287 23.12 -5.02 15.28
N HIS A 288 22.98 -3.92 16.02
CA HIS A 288 22.87 -2.55 15.46
C HIS A 288 21.68 -2.29 14.50
N CYS A 289 20.88 -3.31 14.16
CA CYS A 289 19.75 -3.14 13.25
C CYS A 289 18.73 -2.12 13.80
N LEU A 290 18.44 -2.15 15.09
CA LEU A 290 17.54 -1.22 15.74
C LEU A 290 18.03 0.23 15.67
N GLN A 291 19.33 0.46 15.86
CA GLN A 291 19.92 1.79 15.76
C GLN A 291 19.81 2.36 14.35
N LEU A 292 20.05 1.52 13.33
CA LEU A 292 19.84 1.89 11.94
C LEU A 292 18.37 2.18 11.64
N CYS A 293 17.45 1.38 12.19
CA CYS A 293 16.00 1.62 12.06
C CYS A 293 15.59 3.00 12.63
N TYR A 294 16.09 3.37 13.80
CA TYR A 294 15.85 4.71 14.35
C TYR A 294 16.41 5.82 13.46
N GLY A 295 17.62 5.61 12.91
CA GLY A 295 18.24 6.55 11.97
C GLY A 295 17.39 6.73 10.70
N PHE A 296 16.95 5.65 10.07
CA PHE A 296 16.13 5.71 8.85
C PHE A 296 14.71 6.22 9.12
N PHE A 297 14.14 5.92 10.28
CA PHE A 297 12.86 6.46 10.71
C PHE A 297 12.94 7.98 10.90
N ALA A 298 13.95 8.47 11.62
CA ALA A 298 14.20 9.89 11.81
C ALA A 298 14.51 10.60 10.48
N PHE A 299 15.28 9.96 9.58
CA PHE A 299 15.55 10.46 8.24
C PHE A 299 14.26 10.63 7.43
N ALA A 300 13.35 9.65 7.46
CA ALA A 300 12.07 9.75 6.77
C ALA A 300 11.23 10.94 7.26
N ILE A 301 11.16 11.15 8.58
CA ILE A 301 10.47 12.32 9.18
C ILE A 301 11.17 13.62 8.77
N ALA A 302 12.50 13.68 8.84
CA ALA A 302 13.26 14.88 8.49
C ALA A 302 13.07 15.29 7.03
N VAL A 303 13.10 14.33 6.08
CA VAL A 303 12.87 14.59 4.66
C VAL A 303 11.47 15.17 4.44
N ASN A 304 10.44 14.63 5.09
CA ASN A 304 9.08 15.15 4.99
C ASN A 304 8.92 16.54 5.62
N LEU A 305 9.56 16.79 6.76
CA LEU A 305 9.61 18.13 7.37
C LEU A 305 10.27 19.13 6.42
N VAL A 306 11.44 18.80 5.88
CA VAL A 306 12.13 19.67 4.92
C VAL A 306 11.26 19.92 3.68
N ARG A 307 10.59 18.91 3.17
CA ARG A 307 9.64 19.03 2.05
C ARG A 307 8.52 20.01 2.35
N ASP A 308 7.94 19.95 3.54
CA ASP A 308 6.79 20.78 3.91
C ASP A 308 7.17 22.22 4.27
N PHE A 309 8.36 22.43 4.85
CA PHE A 309 8.88 23.76 5.20
C PHE A 309 9.64 24.45 4.06
N SER A 310 10.06 23.70 3.02
CA SER A 310 10.76 24.26 1.87
C SER A 310 9.83 24.99 0.92
N PRO A 311 10.32 26.01 0.19
CA PRO A 311 9.58 26.64 -0.90
C PRO A 311 9.08 25.59 -1.89
N GLN A 312 7.91 25.79 -2.46
CA GLN A 312 7.24 24.85 -3.37
C GLN A 312 8.12 24.35 -4.51
N LYS A 313 9.04 25.21 -5.01
CA LYS A 313 10.03 24.83 -6.04
C LYS A 313 11.02 23.76 -5.61
N ILE A 314 11.42 23.74 -4.34
CA ILE A 314 12.38 22.78 -3.78
C ILE A 314 11.63 21.56 -3.26
N GLY A 315 10.50 21.74 -2.61
CA GLY A 315 9.67 20.65 -2.07
C GLY A 315 9.20 19.65 -3.13
N GLN A 316 8.99 20.11 -4.36
CA GLN A 316 8.60 19.26 -5.51
C GLN A 316 9.71 18.28 -5.96
N TRP A 317 10.97 18.53 -5.60
CA TRP A 317 12.10 17.67 -5.96
C TRP A 317 12.57 16.77 -4.82
N MET A 318 11.98 16.95 -3.62
CA MET A 318 12.34 16.13 -2.47
C MET A 318 11.87 14.68 -2.64
N PRO A 319 12.75 13.70 -2.41
CA PRO A 319 12.40 12.29 -2.56
C PRO A 319 11.33 11.88 -1.55
N LEU A 320 10.58 10.85 -1.90
CA LEU A 320 9.54 10.26 -1.05
C LEU A 320 10.14 9.09 -0.26
N PRO A 321 10.31 9.18 1.07
CA PRO A 321 10.96 8.13 1.85
C PRO A 321 10.22 6.79 1.80
N MET A 322 8.89 6.80 1.77
CA MET A 322 8.09 5.59 1.58
C MET A 322 8.45 4.85 0.30
N VAL A 323 8.61 5.60 -0.79
CA VAL A 323 8.95 5.05 -2.10
C VAL A 323 10.38 4.55 -2.12
N MET A 324 11.30 5.27 -1.47
CA MET A 324 12.70 4.84 -1.31
C MET A 324 12.82 3.50 -0.55
N GLY A 325 11.89 3.19 0.35
CA GLY A 325 11.86 1.92 1.08
C GLY A 325 11.49 0.71 0.22
N VAL A 326 10.82 0.89 -0.92
CA VAL A 326 10.33 -0.20 -1.77
C VAL A 326 11.47 -1.06 -2.35
N PRO A 327 12.54 -0.49 -2.95
CA PRO A 327 13.65 -1.27 -3.50
C PRO A 327 14.42 -2.10 -2.46
N PHE A 328 14.40 -1.69 -1.19
CA PHE A 328 15.01 -2.48 -0.10
C PHE A 328 14.37 -3.86 0.03
N LEU A 329 13.07 -3.99 -0.31
CA LEU A 329 12.29 -5.23 -0.19
C LEU A 329 12.20 -6.00 -1.51
N ILE A 330 11.87 -5.31 -2.60
CA ILE A 330 11.53 -5.94 -3.88
C ILE A 330 12.79 -6.19 -4.73
N GLY A 331 13.76 -5.31 -4.63
CA GLY A 331 15.01 -5.42 -5.40
C GLY A 331 15.27 -4.23 -6.33
N ALA A 332 16.49 -4.16 -6.83
CA ALA A 332 16.94 -3.08 -7.71
C ALA A 332 16.30 -3.15 -9.11
N SER A 333 16.01 -4.35 -9.62
CA SER A 333 15.43 -4.57 -10.95
C SER A 333 14.12 -3.78 -11.12
N PHE A 334 13.24 -3.84 -10.12
CA PHE A 334 11.98 -3.08 -10.13
C PHE A 334 12.19 -1.55 -10.31
N ALA A 335 13.18 -0.99 -9.60
CA ALA A 335 13.48 0.43 -9.70
C ALA A 335 14.07 0.80 -11.08
N ILE A 336 14.85 -0.10 -11.68
CA ILE A 336 15.41 0.09 -13.03
C ILE A 336 14.29 0.09 -14.07
N ASP A 337 13.39 -0.89 -14.03
CA ASP A 337 12.28 -1.01 -14.97
C ASP A 337 11.36 0.23 -14.91
N MET A 338 11.03 0.68 -13.69
CA MET A 338 10.24 1.91 -13.49
C MET A 338 10.96 3.15 -14.01
N SER A 339 12.28 3.23 -13.85
CA SER A 339 13.10 4.34 -14.32
C SER A 339 13.21 4.37 -15.84
N ILE A 340 13.33 3.20 -16.50
CA ILE A 340 13.29 3.09 -17.97
C ILE A 340 11.94 3.57 -18.50
N GLY A 341 10.83 3.11 -17.91
CA GLY A 341 9.50 3.57 -18.27
C GLY A 341 9.34 5.09 -18.14
N SER A 342 9.88 5.68 -17.08
CA SER A 342 9.88 7.13 -16.85
C SER A 342 10.71 7.89 -17.89
N LEU A 343 11.88 7.35 -18.26
CA LEU A 343 12.76 7.94 -19.27
C LEU A 343 12.10 7.96 -20.66
N ILE A 344 11.42 6.87 -21.02
CA ILE A 344 10.68 6.79 -22.29
C ILE A 344 9.59 7.87 -22.33
N VAL A 345 8.82 8.05 -21.26
CA VAL A 345 7.79 9.08 -21.15
C VAL A 345 8.40 10.48 -21.25
N PHE A 346 9.49 10.72 -20.54
CA PHE A 346 10.20 12.01 -20.59
C PHE A 346 10.68 12.35 -22.01
N ALA A 347 11.32 11.39 -22.70
CA ALA A 347 11.77 11.57 -24.07
C ALA A 347 10.61 11.84 -25.03
N TRP A 348 9.48 11.16 -24.83
CA TRP A 348 8.27 11.36 -25.65
C TRP A 348 7.66 12.75 -25.43
N HIS A 349 7.52 13.20 -24.18
CA HIS A 349 7.06 14.55 -23.86
C HIS A 349 7.97 15.63 -24.45
N LYS A 350 9.30 15.42 -24.38
CA LYS A 350 10.26 16.38 -24.97
C LYS A 350 10.14 16.48 -26.49
N ARG A 351 9.79 15.38 -27.17
CA ARG A 351 9.65 15.34 -28.63
C ARG A 351 8.30 15.91 -29.09
N ASN A 352 7.20 15.57 -28.45
CA ASN A 352 5.86 16.04 -28.80
C ASN A 352 4.91 15.93 -27.60
N THR A 353 4.76 17.01 -26.84
CA THR A 353 3.96 17.07 -25.62
C THR A 353 2.49 16.72 -25.87
N LYS A 354 1.86 17.30 -26.89
CA LYS A 354 0.44 17.05 -27.20
C LYS A 354 0.15 15.59 -27.50
N LYS A 355 1.00 14.95 -28.31
CA LYS A 355 0.84 13.53 -28.65
C LYS A 355 1.12 12.63 -27.45
N ALA A 356 2.09 13.00 -26.61
CA ALA A 356 2.42 12.23 -25.40
C ALA A 356 1.26 12.25 -24.39
N GLU A 357 0.61 13.38 -24.14
CA GLU A 357 -0.52 13.50 -23.21
C GLU A 357 -1.66 12.52 -23.52
N TYR A 358 -1.97 12.32 -24.80
CA TYR A 358 -3.03 11.37 -25.20
C TYR A 358 -2.56 9.93 -25.33
N MET A 359 -1.35 9.72 -25.85
CA MET A 359 -0.89 8.37 -26.21
C MET A 359 -0.22 7.62 -25.05
N VAL A 360 0.44 8.31 -24.12
CA VAL A 360 1.12 7.65 -22.98
C VAL A 360 0.14 6.86 -22.12
N PRO A 361 -1.02 7.42 -21.70
CA PRO A 361 -2.00 6.65 -20.92
C PRO A 361 -2.55 5.45 -21.71
N ALA A 362 -2.85 5.63 -23.01
CA ALA A 362 -3.39 4.57 -23.86
C ALA A 362 -2.39 3.42 -24.04
N VAL A 363 -1.12 3.73 -24.34
CA VAL A 363 -0.06 2.72 -24.50
C VAL A 363 0.23 2.01 -23.16
N ALA A 364 0.34 2.77 -22.07
CA ALA A 364 0.57 2.18 -20.75
C ALA A 364 -0.58 1.27 -20.32
N SER A 365 -1.83 1.69 -20.52
CA SER A 365 -3.01 0.84 -20.22
C SER A 365 -3.03 -0.41 -21.09
N GLY A 366 -2.69 -0.29 -22.38
CA GLY A 366 -2.60 -1.44 -23.29
C GLY A 366 -1.55 -2.45 -22.85
N LEU A 367 -0.38 -1.99 -22.39
CA LEU A 367 0.67 -2.87 -21.86
C LEU A 367 0.23 -3.58 -20.57
N ILE A 368 -0.41 -2.86 -19.64
CA ILE A 368 -0.93 -3.43 -18.38
C ILE A 368 -2.01 -4.47 -18.68
N CYS A 369 -2.96 -4.14 -19.56
CA CYS A 369 -4.01 -5.07 -19.97
C CYS A 369 -3.44 -6.31 -20.68
N GLY A 370 -2.44 -6.12 -21.55
CA GLY A 370 -1.78 -7.22 -22.27
C GLY A 370 -1.08 -8.18 -21.31
N GLU A 371 -0.36 -7.67 -20.33
CA GLU A 371 0.26 -8.47 -19.27
C GLU A 371 -0.80 -9.22 -18.44
N GLY A 372 -1.85 -8.52 -18.00
CA GLY A 372 -2.94 -9.13 -17.24
C GLY A 372 -3.67 -10.24 -18.01
N LEU A 373 -3.93 -10.04 -19.31
CA LEU A 373 -4.54 -11.06 -20.16
C LEU A 373 -3.60 -12.26 -20.37
N TRP A 374 -2.28 -12.02 -20.47
CA TRP A 374 -1.31 -13.09 -20.65
C TRP A 374 -1.08 -13.91 -19.38
N THR A 375 -1.30 -13.35 -18.21
CA THR A 375 -1.13 -14.04 -16.92
C THR A 375 -2.01 -15.29 -16.82
N LEU A 376 -3.25 -15.24 -17.32
CA LEU A 376 -4.15 -16.38 -17.29
C LEU A 376 -3.68 -17.54 -18.19
N PRO A 377 -3.38 -17.36 -19.50
CA PRO A 377 -2.77 -18.39 -20.32
C PRO A 377 -1.47 -18.94 -19.75
N ALA A 378 -0.59 -18.07 -19.23
CA ALA A 378 0.66 -18.49 -18.60
C ALA A 378 0.44 -19.41 -17.39
N ALA A 379 -0.53 -19.08 -16.55
CA ALA A 379 -0.92 -19.92 -15.41
C ALA A 379 -1.47 -21.29 -15.86
N ILE A 380 -2.28 -21.33 -16.90
CA ILE A 380 -2.81 -22.59 -17.48
C ILE A 380 -1.67 -23.45 -18.05
N LEU A 381 -0.73 -22.83 -18.78
CA LEU A 381 0.43 -23.52 -19.32
C LEU A 381 1.35 -24.07 -18.22
N ALA A 382 1.55 -23.29 -17.15
CA ALA A 382 2.30 -23.72 -15.98
C ALA A 382 1.63 -24.91 -15.27
N LEU A 383 0.30 -24.88 -15.10
CA LEU A 383 -0.47 -26.02 -14.57
C LEU A 383 -0.35 -27.26 -15.46
N ALA A 384 -0.30 -27.09 -16.78
CA ALA A 384 -0.09 -28.16 -17.74
C ALA A 384 1.38 -28.61 -17.83
N GLN A 385 2.27 -28.05 -17.00
CA GLN A 385 3.73 -28.33 -16.97
C GLN A 385 4.43 -28.09 -18.32
N VAL A 386 3.88 -27.23 -19.16
CA VAL A 386 4.52 -26.82 -20.41
C VAL A 386 5.67 -25.87 -20.11
N LYS A 387 6.89 -26.29 -20.39
CA LYS A 387 8.07 -25.44 -20.22
C LYS A 387 8.17 -24.41 -21.35
N PRO A 388 8.53 -23.15 -21.04
CA PRO A 388 8.72 -22.14 -22.08
C PRO A 388 9.83 -22.57 -23.05
N PRO A 389 9.69 -22.30 -24.35
CA PRO A 389 10.66 -22.73 -25.37
C PRO A 389 12.01 -22.03 -25.24
N ILE A 390 12.06 -20.86 -24.59
CA ILE A 390 13.28 -20.10 -24.36
C ILE A 390 13.32 -19.72 -22.87
N CYS A 391 14.32 -20.25 -22.15
CA CYS A 391 14.58 -19.85 -20.77
C CYS A 391 15.63 -18.73 -20.76
N MET A 392 15.19 -17.47 -20.65
CA MET A 392 16.07 -16.31 -20.52
C MET A 392 16.50 -16.17 -19.07
N LYS A 393 17.34 -17.04 -18.56
CA LYS A 393 18.06 -16.85 -17.29
C LYS A 393 19.25 -15.94 -17.54
N PHE A 394 19.06 -14.64 -17.35
CA PHE A 394 20.15 -13.65 -17.35
C PHE A 394 20.84 -13.50 -15.98
N VAL A 395 20.36 -14.16 -14.96
CA VAL A 395 20.94 -14.11 -13.62
C VAL A 395 21.67 -15.42 -13.37
N PRO A 396 22.99 -15.41 -13.07
CA PRO A 396 23.69 -16.61 -12.60
C PRO A 396 23.01 -17.07 -11.29
N SER A 397 22.73 -18.34 -11.22
CA SER A 397 22.13 -19.05 -10.09
C SER A 397 23.00 -18.95 -8.84
#